data_88eec4ce15e6344c09886170c2025fa7
#
_entry.id   88eec4ce15e6344c09886170c2025fa7
#
_cell.length_a   1.000
_cell.length_b   1.000
_cell.length_c   1.000
_cell.angle_alpha   90.00
_cell.angle_beta   90.00
_cell.angle_gamma   90.00
#
_symmetry.space_group_name_H-M   'P 1'
#
loop_
_entity.id
_entity.type
_entity.pdbx_description
1 polymer ?
#
loop_
_entity_poly.entity_id
_entity_poly.type
_entity_poly.pdbx_seq_one_letter_code
_entity_poly.pdbx_strand_id
1 'polypeptide(L)'
;YGNGYISWAIRNYGGYSEANAMQFSQEQAASHGWAGYGDPEYVTHVLRYYSSGNLFAGLFGNEQIVTVAKAQLGSEGGQKFWSWYGFGKREEWCACFVSWCADQSGLIASGSVPKFSYCPTGVEWFKGQGCWKDGGSYTPVAGTVIFFDWPKKGVRDGVSDHVGIVEKCEDGIVYTIEGNSSDEVKQRSYPVGADDIMGYGVL
;
A
#
# COMPACT_ATOMS: atom_id res chain seq x y z
N TYR A 1 17.67 3.07 -19.62
CA TYR A 1 16.69 2.29 -20.38
C TYR A 1 15.66 3.16 -21.12
N GLY A 2 15.20 4.27 -20.52
CA GLY A 2 14.38 5.27 -21.22
C GLY A 2 13.10 4.71 -21.85
N ASN A 3 12.59 5.45 -22.84
CA ASN A 3 11.35 5.11 -23.56
C ASN A 3 11.42 3.77 -24.32
N GLY A 4 12.61 3.30 -24.68
CA GLY A 4 12.81 2.03 -25.38
C GLY A 4 12.40 0.83 -24.54
N TYR A 5 12.82 0.79 -23.27
CA TYR A 5 12.45 -0.27 -22.34
C TYR A 5 10.96 -0.28 -22.04
N ILE A 6 10.37 0.87 -21.75
CA ILE A 6 8.94 0.99 -21.43
C ILE A 6 8.10 0.48 -22.60
N SER A 7 8.38 0.93 -23.81
CA SER A 7 7.67 0.52 -25.02
C SER A 7 7.82 -0.98 -25.32
N TRP A 8 9.00 -1.54 -25.07
CA TRP A 8 9.27 -2.96 -25.21
C TRP A 8 8.51 -3.79 -24.17
N ALA A 9 8.53 -3.38 -22.88
CA ALA A 9 7.88 -4.07 -21.79
C ALA A 9 6.34 -4.09 -21.93
N ILE A 10 5.74 -2.94 -22.32
CA ILE A 10 4.31 -2.86 -22.59
C ILE A 10 3.92 -3.80 -23.74
N ARG A 11 4.71 -3.83 -24.82
CA ARG A 11 4.42 -4.65 -26.01
C ARG A 11 4.51 -6.15 -25.74
N ASN A 12 5.50 -6.58 -24.96
CA ASN A 12 5.78 -8.01 -24.77
C ASN A 12 5.12 -8.61 -23.52
N TYR A 13 4.82 -7.78 -22.51
CA TYR A 13 4.35 -8.24 -21.19
C TYR A 13 3.14 -7.47 -20.64
N GLY A 14 2.61 -6.50 -21.39
CA GLY A 14 1.49 -5.66 -20.95
C GLY A 14 1.85 -4.65 -19.86
N GLY A 15 3.10 -4.58 -19.44
CA GLY A 15 3.60 -3.69 -18.39
C GLY A 15 5.09 -3.89 -18.14
N TYR A 16 5.66 -3.14 -17.21
CA TYR A 16 7.07 -3.23 -16.86
C TYR A 16 7.26 -3.75 -15.43
N SER A 17 8.35 -4.48 -15.23
CA SER A 17 8.75 -5.06 -13.94
C SER A 17 10.27 -5.19 -13.89
N GLU A 18 10.81 -5.46 -12.71
CA GLU A 18 12.24 -5.75 -12.52
C GLU A 18 12.68 -6.93 -13.39
N ALA A 19 11.91 -8.02 -13.40
CA ALA A 19 12.22 -9.22 -14.18
C ALA A 19 12.31 -8.94 -15.69
N ASN A 20 11.35 -8.18 -16.24
CA ASN A 20 11.40 -7.86 -17.68
C ASN A 20 12.41 -6.75 -18.02
N ALA A 21 12.83 -5.92 -17.05
CA ALA A 21 13.96 -5.00 -17.23
C ALA A 21 15.30 -5.75 -17.36
N MET A 22 15.51 -6.77 -16.55
CA MET A 22 16.68 -7.64 -16.67
C MET A 22 16.72 -8.35 -18.02
N GLN A 23 15.59 -8.91 -18.47
CA GLN A 23 15.49 -9.56 -19.76
C GLN A 23 15.74 -8.59 -20.91
N PHE A 24 15.18 -7.39 -20.88
CA PHE A 24 15.46 -6.35 -21.87
C PHE A 24 16.96 -6.01 -21.94
N SER A 25 17.61 -5.86 -20.78
CA SER A 25 19.05 -5.60 -20.72
C SER A 25 19.88 -6.72 -21.39
N GLN A 26 19.52 -7.98 -21.12
CA GLN A 26 20.18 -9.14 -21.71
C GLN A 26 19.96 -9.23 -23.24
N GLU A 27 18.74 -9.00 -23.71
CA GLU A 27 18.41 -9.01 -25.15
C GLU A 27 19.13 -7.89 -25.90
N GLN A 28 19.22 -6.68 -25.32
CA GLN A 28 19.97 -5.58 -25.93
C GLN A 28 21.48 -5.87 -25.98
N ALA A 29 22.06 -6.39 -24.92
CA ALA A 29 23.45 -6.79 -24.91
C ALA A 29 23.75 -7.86 -25.99
N ALA A 30 22.92 -8.90 -26.05
CA ALA A 30 23.06 -9.97 -27.04
C ALA A 30 22.92 -9.45 -28.49
N SER A 31 21.93 -8.60 -28.75
CA SER A 31 21.67 -8.08 -30.10
C SER A 31 22.79 -7.17 -30.63
N HIS A 32 23.57 -6.55 -29.75
CA HIS A 32 24.67 -5.64 -30.11
C HIS A 32 26.05 -6.26 -29.90
N GLY A 33 26.12 -7.52 -29.41
CA GLY A 33 27.39 -8.19 -29.11
C GLY A 33 28.16 -7.54 -27.94
N TRP A 34 27.48 -6.89 -27.04
CA TRP A 34 28.08 -6.22 -25.86
C TRP A 34 28.18 -7.19 -24.67
N ALA A 35 29.21 -6.99 -23.83
CA ALA A 35 29.36 -7.72 -22.57
C ALA A 35 28.24 -7.43 -21.55
N GLY A 36 27.50 -6.32 -21.72
CA GLY A 36 26.34 -5.90 -20.93
C GLY A 36 25.68 -4.68 -21.52
N TYR A 37 24.45 -4.42 -21.16
CA TYR A 37 23.69 -3.24 -21.55
C TYR A 37 23.01 -2.63 -20.33
N GLY A 38 23.56 -1.50 -19.88
CA GLY A 38 23.09 -0.82 -18.67
C GLY A 38 23.39 -1.60 -17.39
N ASP A 39 22.83 -1.13 -16.30
CA ASP A 39 22.85 -1.81 -15.00
C ASP A 39 21.63 -2.76 -14.93
N PRO A 40 21.79 -4.08 -14.86
CA PRO A 40 20.67 -5.02 -14.71
C PRO A 40 19.87 -4.79 -13.43
N GLU A 41 20.49 -4.20 -12.40
CA GLU A 41 19.83 -3.80 -11.16
C GLU A 41 19.32 -2.34 -11.19
N TYR A 42 19.44 -1.65 -12.34
CA TYR A 42 19.04 -0.25 -12.47
C TYR A 42 17.60 0.01 -12.02
N VAL A 43 16.68 -0.88 -12.35
CA VAL A 43 15.27 -0.77 -11.92
C VAL A 43 15.17 -0.86 -10.41
N THR A 44 15.89 -1.79 -9.78
CA THR A 44 15.97 -1.91 -8.31
C THR A 44 16.62 -0.68 -7.69
N HIS A 45 17.72 -0.19 -8.28
CA HIS A 45 18.40 1.00 -7.82
C HIS A 45 17.54 2.25 -8.00
N VAL A 46 16.86 2.40 -9.12
CA VAL A 46 15.94 3.51 -9.38
C VAL A 46 14.73 3.42 -8.47
N LEU A 47 14.14 2.25 -8.29
CA LEU A 47 13.00 2.07 -7.38
C LEU A 47 13.38 2.38 -5.92
N ARG A 48 14.63 2.16 -5.50
CA ARG A 48 15.11 2.62 -4.18
C ARG A 48 15.06 4.15 -4.05
N TYR A 49 15.37 4.90 -5.11
CA TYR A 49 15.27 6.37 -5.13
C TYR A 49 13.81 6.84 -5.26
N TYR A 50 12.96 6.09 -5.96
CA TYR A 50 11.54 6.42 -6.11
C TYR A 50 10.69 5.98 -4.92
N SER A 51 11.12 5.00 -4.13
CA SER A 51 10.48 4.64 -2.87
C SER A 51 10.71 5.67 -1.75
N SER A 52 11.68 6.59 -1.93
CA SER A 52 11.97 7.67 -0.97
C SER A 52 11.30 9.01 -1.29
N GLY A 53 10.48 9.10 -2.34
CA GLY A 53 9.81 10.35 -2.71
C GLY A 53 8.76 10.11 -3.80
N ASN A 54 7.64 9.57 -3.41
CA ASN A 54 6.63 9.01 -4.32
C ASN A 54 5.74 10.07 -4.99
N LEU A 55 6.31 10.89 -5.92
CA LEU A 55 5.51 11.78 -6.77
C LEU A 55 4.50 11.02 -7.65
N PHE A 56 4.76 9.73 -7.91
CA PHE A 56 3.93 8.88 -8.79
C PHE A 56 2.96 7.96 -8.05
N ALA A 57 3.25 7.55 -6.82
CA ALA A 57 2.31 6.70 -6.07
C ALA A 57 1.03 7.46 -5.71
N GLY A 58 1.11 8.76 -5.46
CA GLY A 58 -0.07 9.61 -5.28
C GLY A 58 -0.96 9.73 -6.54
N LEU A 59 -0.43 9.39 -7.73
CA LEU A 59 -1.17 9.42 -9.01
C LEU A 59 -1.64 8.03 -9.47
N PHE A 60 -0.89 6.96 -9.15
CA PHE A 60 -1.14 5.59 -9.67
C PHE A 60 -1.35 4.55 -8.57
N GLY A 61 -1.16 4.93 -7.29
CA GLY A 61 -1.29 4.02 -6.15
C GLY A 61 -0.06 3.12 -5.95
N ASN A 62 -0.13 2.30 -4.89
CA ASN A 62 0.88 1.31 -4.56
C ASN A 62 0.28 -0.10 -4.64
N GLU A 63 0.38 -0.72 -5.80
CA GLU A 63 -0.16 -2.05 -6.08
C GLU A 63 0.53 -3.16 -5.27
N GLN A 64 1.75 -2.94 -4.81
CA GLN A 64 2.50 -3.97 -4.09
C GLN A 64 1.90 -4.26 -2.71
N ILE A 65 1.54 -3.23 -1.94
CA ILE A 65 0.88 -3.43 -0.63
C ILE A 65 -0.49 -4.08 -0.80
N VAL A 66 -1.22 -3.74 -1.88
CA VAL A 66 -2.50 -4.35 -2.22
C VAL A 66 -2.33 -5.84 -2.52
N THR A 67 -1.32 -6.21 -3.32
CA THR A 67 -1.00 -7.61 -3.62
C THR A 67 -0.67 -8.41 -2.36
N VAL A 68 0.15 -7.83 -1.47
CA VAL A 68 0.48 -8.43 -0.17
C VAL A 68 -0.78 -8.62 0.69
N ALA A 69 -1.63 -7.60 0.77
CA ALA A 69 -2.86 -7.65 1.56
C ALA A 69 -3.86 -8.69 1.01
N LYS A 70 -4.06 -8.75 -0.32
CA LYS A 70 -4.91 -9.74 -0.99
C LYS A 70 -4.51 -11.18 -0.67
N ALA A 71 -3.22 -11.45 -0.62
CA ALA A 71 -2.69 -12.77 -0.29
C ALA A 71 -3.03 -13.22 1.15
N GLN A 72 -3.57 -12.34 2.00
CA GLN A 72 -3.96 -12.64 3.38
C GLN A 72 -5.46 -12.84 3.56
N LEU A 73 -6.27 -12.64 2.52
CA LEU A 73 -7.73 -12.78 2.62
C LEU A 73 -8.11 -14.15 3.21
N GLY A 74 -9.06 -14.14 4.14
CA GLY A 74 -9.51 -15.31 4.87
C GLY A 74 -8.62 -15.71 6.05
N SER A 75 -7.54 -14.98 6.34
CA SER A 75 -6.72 -15.23 7.56
C SER A 75 -7.50 -14.80 8.81
N GLU A 76 -7.65 -15.73 9.76
CA GLU A 76 -8.41 -15.52 11.01
C GLU A 76 -7.48 -15.33 12.22
N GLY A 77 -8.01 -14.67 13.30
CA GLY A 77 -7.39 -14.54 14.63
C GLY A 77 -6.15 -13.65 14.67
N GLY A 78 -5.61 -13.24 13.53
CA GLY A 78 -4.52 -12.26 13.41
C GLY A 78 -3.19 -12.59 14.05
N GLN A 79 -2.95 -13.85 14.54
CA GLN A 79 -1.73 -14.21 15.25
C GLN A 79 -0.46 -13.85 14.46
N LYS A 80 -0.46 -14.07 13.16
CA LYS A 80 0.64 -13.70 12.27
C LYS A 80 1.02 -12.22 12.37
N PHE A 81 0.05 -11.34 12.52
CA PHE A 81 0.23 -9.89 12.47
C PHE A 81 0.57 -9.31 13.84
N TRP A 82 -0.22 -9.64 14.88
CA TRP A 82 0.05 -9.11 16.22
C TRP A 82 1.31 -9.72 16.85
N SER A 83 1.65 -10.99 16.58
CA SER A 83 2.92 -11.57 17.07
C SER A 83 4.15 -11.02 16.32
N TRP A 84 4.04 -10.78 14.99
CA TRP A 84 5.09 -10.09 14.23
C TRP A 84 5.35 -8.69 14.76
N TYR A 85 4.30 -7.99 15.18
CA TYR A 85 4.45 -6.66 15.76
C TYR A 85 5.23 -6.70 17.07
N GLY A 86 5.12 -7.78 17.84
CA GLY A 86 5.81 -8.01 19.11
C GLY A 86 4.87 -8.28 20.28
N PHE A 87 3.56 -8.46 20.04
CA PHE A 87 2.63 -8.81 21.12
C PHE A 87 2.72 -10.29 21.48
N GLY A 88 2.77 -10.59 22.81
CA GLY A 88 2.81 -11.96 23.33
C GLY A 88 1.44 -12.62 23.48
N LYS A 89 0.36 -11.90 23.23
CA LYS A 89 -1.03 -12.36 23.29
C LYS A 89 -1.87 -11.66 22.23
N ARG A 90 -3.08 -12.15 21.99
CA ARG A 90 -4.02 -11.50 21.06
C ARG A 90 -4.35 -10.08 21.54
N GLU A 91 -4.21 -9.15 20.61
CA GLU A 91 -4.60 -7.75 20.74
C GLU A 91 -5.49 -7.38 19.53
N GLU A 92 -6.07 -6.18 19.50
CA GLU A 92 -6.70 -5.64 18.29
C GLU A 92 -5.64 -5.47 17.19
N TRP A 93 -5.87 -6.04 16.02
CA TRP A 93 -4.79 -6.26 15.06
C TRP A 93 -4.98 -5.62 13.67
N CYS A 94 -5.97 -4.76 13.49
CA CYS A 94 -6.16 -4.04 12.23
C CYS A 94 -4.92 -3.21 11.83
N ALA A 95 -4.37 -2.45 12.77
CA ALA A 95 -3.16 -1.66 12.55
C ALA A 95 -1.89 -2.53 12.41
N CYS A 96 -1.83 -3.65 13.13
CA CYS A 96 -0.75 -4.64 12.97
C CYS A 96 -0.76 -5.26 11.57
N PHE A 97 -1.94 -5.54 11.02
CA PHE A 97 -2.12 -6.03 9.65
C PHE A 97 -1.59 -5.04 8.62
N VAL A 98 -2.02 -3.77 8.70
CA VAL A 98 -1.55 -2.71 7.78
C VAL A 98 -0.04 -2.53 7.88
N SER A 99 0.51 -2.48 9.11
CA SER A 99 1.97 -2.39 9.33
C SER A 99 2.71 -3.60 8.76
N TRP A 100 2.17 -4.82 8.94
CA TRP A 100 2.78 -6.02 8.37
C TRP A 100 2.77 -5.98 6.84
N CYS A 101 1.66 -5.60 6.21
CA CYS A 101 1.59 -5.44 4.76
C CYS A 101 2.57 -4.37 4.25
N ALA A 102 2.69 -3.25 4.96
CA ALA A 102 3.64 -2.19 4.64
C ALA A 102 5.11 -2.65 4.76
N ASP A 103 5.44 -3.47 5.76
CA ASP A 103 6.76 -4.07 5.93
C ASP A 103 7.09 -5.01 4.76
N GLN A 104 6.18 -5.94 4.45
CA GLN A 104 6.37 -6.91 3.37
C GLN A 104 6.46 -6.26 1.97
N SER A 105 5.93 -5.06 1.82
CA SER A 105 6.02 -4.27 0.58
C SER A 105 7.16 -3.23 0.60
N GLY A 106 8.02 -3.23 1.64
CA GLY A 106 9.16 -2.33 1.76
C GLY A 106 8.83 -0.89 2.17
N LEU A 107 7.55 -0.58 2.45
CA LEU A 107 7.08 0.78 2.74
C LEU A 107 7.50 1.28 4.13
N ILE A 108 7.74 0.37 5.09
CA ILE A 108 8.33 0.75 6.37
C ILE A 108 9.81 1.06 6.20
N ALA A 109 10.54 0.24 5.45
CA ALA A 109 11.97 0.44 5.20
C ALA A 109 12.26 1.73 4.43
N SER A 110 11.36 2.14 3.51
CA SER A 110 11.44 3.41 2.78
C SER A 110 11.01 4.63 3.60
N GLY A 111 10.37 4.43 4.75
CA GLY A 111 9.80 5.50 5.55
C GLY A 111 8.49 6.06 4.99
N SER A 112 7.83 5.37 4.06
CA SER A 112 6.54 5.80 3.47
C SER A 112 5.34 5.46 4.36
N VAL A 113 5.46 4.44 5.22
CA VAL A 113 4.44 4.05 6.21
C VAL A 113 5.14 3.79 7.54
N PRO A 114 4.60 4.25 8.67
CA PRO A 114 5.16 3.93 9.98
C PRO A 114 4.83 2.49 10.39
N LYS A 115 5.62 1.90 11.30
CA LYS A 115 5.20 0.70 12.02
C LYS A 115 4.33 1.12 13.20
N PHE A 116 3.04 0.80 13.17
CA PHE A 116 2.07 1.17 14.21
C PHE A 116 1.10 0.03 14.52
N SER A 117 0.60 -0.01 15.75
CA SER A 117 -0.40 -0.98 16.24
C SER A 117 -1.66 -0.31 16.79
N TYR A 118 -1.69 1.01 16.82
CA TYR A 118 -2.79 1.84 17.31
C TYR A 118 -3.17 2.85 16.23
N CYS A 119 -4.43 2.82 15.79
CA CYS A 119 -4.90 3.61 14.64
C CYS A 119 -4.62 5.11 14.78
N PRO A 120 -4.89 5.77 15.92
CA PRO A 120 -4.58 7.18 16.10
C PRO A 120 -3.09 7.53 15.89
N THR A 121 -2.17 6.64 16.27
CA THR A 121 -0.72 6.85 16.01
C THR A 121 -0.43 6.92 14.51
N GLY A 122 -1.09 6.10 13.71
CA GLY A 122 -0.99 6.15 12.25
C GLY A 122 -1.51 7.47 11.69
N VAL A 123 -2.69 7.91 12.15
CA VAL A 123 -3.28 9.21 11.76
C VAL A 123 -2.34 10.37 12.04
N GLU A 124 -1.82 10.45 13.27
CA GLU A 124 -0.89 11.51 13.67
C GLU A 124 0.39 11.51 12.84
N TRP A 125 0.91 10.32 12.53
CA TRP A 125 2.08 10.22 11.68
C TRP A 125 1.83 10.75 10.27
N PHE A 126 0.75 10.32 9.58
CA PHE A 126 0.43 10.81 8.23
C PHE A 126 0.16 12.31 8.21
N LYS A 127 -0.50 12.85 9.23
CA LYS A 127 -0.67 14.32 9.40
C LYS A 127 0.67 15.02 9.56
N GLY A 128 1.55 14.49 10.40
CA GLY A 128 2.89 15.03 10.63
C GLY A 128 3.79 15.03 9.40
N GLN A 129 3.60 14.08 8.48
CA GLN A 129 4.32 14.04 7.20
C GLN A 129 3.67 14.89 6.10
N GLY A 130 2.51 15.51 6.34
CA GLY A 130 1.76 16.24 5.31
C GLY A 130 1.10 15.33 4.26
N CYS A 131 1.01 14.03 4.55
CA CYS A 131 0.46 12.99 3.67
C CYS A 131 -0.98 12.58 4.03
N TRP A 132 -1.66 13.39 4.83
CA TRP A 132 -3.05 13.16 5.23
C TRP A 132 -4.04 13.83 4.28
N LYS A 133 -5.15 13.12 3.99
CA LYS A 133 -6.33 13.66 3.31
C LYS A 133 -7.58 13.34 4.13
N ASP A 134 -8.43 14.34 4.35
CA ASP A 134 -9.72 14.14 5.04
C ASP A 134 -10.69 13.34 4.18
N GLY A 135 -11.55 12.54 4.84
CA GLY A 135 -12.41 11.55 4.18
C GLY A 135 -13.49 12.10 3.25
N GLY A 136 -13.93 13.35 3.45
CA GLY A 136 -15.16 13.88 2.85
C GLY A 136 -15.16 14.05 1.33
N SER A 137 -14.02 14.31 0.68
CA SER A 137 -13.96 14.61 -0.76
C SER A 137 -12.78 13.99 -1.50
N TYR A 138 -11.94 13.25 -0.82
CA TYR A 138 -10.77 12.62 -1.45
C TYR A 138 -11.16 11.30 -2.10
N THR A 139 -10.78 11.14 -3.38
CA THR A 139 -10.90 9.85 -4.09
C THR A 139 -9.58 9.11 -3.97
N PRO A 140 -9.52 8.03 -3.18
CA PRO A 140 -8.26 7.34 -2.94
C PRO A 140 -7.84 6.48 -4.14
N VAL A 141 -6.54 6.24 -4.23
CA VAL A 141 -5.95 5.28 -5.18
C VAL A 141 -5.56 3.99 -4.46
N ALA A 142 -5.29 2.93 -5.22
CA ALA A 142 -4.84 1.64 -4.69
C ALA A 142 -3.61 1.80 -3.77
N GLY A 143 -3.59 1.09 -2.65
CA GLY A 143 -2.52 1.14 -1.65
C GLY A 143 -2.61 2.28 -0.63
N THR A 144 -3.49 3.27 -0.84
CA THR A 144 -3.77 4.30 0.18
C THR A 144 -4.21 3.63 1.50
N VAL A 145 -3.72 4.13 2.63
CA VAL A 145 -4.16 3.66 3.96
C VAL A 145 -5.42 4.42 4.37
N ILE A 146 -6.50 3.72 4.66
CA ILE A 146 -7.80 4.30 5.02
C ILE A 146 -8.06 4.14 6.52
N PHE A 147 -8.52 5.21 7.17
CA PHE A 147 -8.84 5.26 8.59
C PHE A 147 -10.30 5.56 8.81
N PHE A 148 -10.89 4.90 9.82
CA PHE A 148 -12.31 5.01 10.16
C PHE A 148 -12.50 5.54 11.58
N ASP A 149 -13.56 6.33 11.76
CA ASP A 149 -14.10 6.75 13.06
C ASP A 149 -15.58 6.37 13.09
N TRP A 150 -15.91 5.27 13.76
CA TRP A 150 -17.25 4.78 13.82
C TRP A 150 -18.04 5.44 14.97
N PRO A 151 -19.33 5.71 14.79
CA PRO A 151 -20.13 6.36 15.82
C PRO A 151 -20.27 5.45 17.05
N LYS A 152 -19.80 5.93 18.18
CA LYS A 152 -20.05 5.33 19.50
C LYS A 152 -21.24 6.00 20.13
N LYS A 153 -22.35 5.24 20.38
CA LYS A 153 -23.62 5.78 20.85
C LYS A 153 -24.18 6.91 19.96
N GLY A 154 -23.95 6.81 18.65
CA GLY A 154 -24.44 7.78 17.68
C GLY A 154 -23.56 9.03 17.51
N VAL A 155 -22.40 9.10 18.15
CA VAL A 155 -21.45 10.22 18.06
C VAL A 155 -20.06 9.71 17.66
N ARG A 156 -19.41 10.35 16.67
CA ARG A 156 -18.00 10.17 16.35
C ARG A 156 -17.17 11.03 17.29
N ASP A 157 -16.11 10.47 17.85
CA ASP A 157 -15.28 11.15 18.83
C ASP A 157 -14.00 11.78 18.22
N GLY A 158 -13.82 11.67 16.90
CA GLY A 158 -12.65 12.19 16.19
C GLY A 158 -11.39 11.34 16.39
N VAL A 159 -11.54 10.14 16.94
CA VAL A 159 -10.45 9.20 17.18
C VAL A 159 -10.63 7.98 16.28
N SER A 160 -9.60 7.62 15.53
CA SER A 160 -9.70 6.47 14.62
C SER A 160 -9.83 5.15 15.36
N ASP A 161 -10.85 4.38 15.01
CA ASP A 161 -11.17 3.07 15.58
C ASP A 161 -10.62 1.92 14.75
N HIS A 162 -10.43 2.14 13.44
CA HIS A 162 -10.07 1.09 12.51
C HIS A 162 -9.22 1.62 11.36
N VAL A 163 -8.52 0.69 10.69
CA VAL A 163 -7.64 1.01 9.57
C VAL A 163 -7.61 -0.15 8.58
N GLY A 164 -7.52 0.20 7.30
CA GLY A 164 -7.40 -0.76 6.19
C GLY A 164 -6.51 -0.25 5.09
N ILE A 165 -6.45 -1.01 4.00
CA ILE A 165 -5.72 -0.69 2.78
C ILE A 165 -6.74 -0.58 1.65
N VAL A 166 -6.72 0.52 0.91
CA VAL A 166 -7.55 0.70 -0.29
C VAL A 166 -7.07 -0.27 -1.37
N GLU A 167 -7.96 -1.15 -1.81
CA GLU A 167 -7.70 -2.04 -2.94
C GLU A 167 -7.86 -1.30 -4.27
N LYS A 168 -8.94 -0.58 -4.41
CA LYS A 168 -9.28 0.28 -5.57
C LYS A 168 -10.38 1.27 -5.20
N CYS A 169 -10.56 2.27 -6.06
CA CYS A 169 -11.75 3.11 -6.04
C CYS A 169 -12.36 3.12 -7.45
N GLU A 170 -13.63 2.76 -7.56
CA GLU A 170 -14.33 2.60 -8.85
C GLU A 170 -15.80 2.96 -8.69
N ASP A 171 -16.35 3.74 -9.61
CA ASP A 171 -17.76 4.16 -9.63
C ASP A 171 -18.24 4.81 -8.31
N GLY A 172 -17.37 5.58 -7.65
CA GLY A 172 -17.67 6.23 -6.39
C GLY A 172 -17.66 5.30 -5.16
N ILE A 173 -17.15 4.09 -5.31
CA ILE A 173 -17.02 3.10 -4.24
C ILE A 173 -15.53 2.84 -3.97
N VAL A 174 -15.15 2.95 -2.70
CA VAL A 174 -13.83 2.56 -2.18
C VAL A 174 -13.91 1.10 -1.75
N TYR A 175 -13.12 0.24 -2.36
CA TYR A 175 -12.93 -1.15 -1.96
C TYR A 175 -11.69 -1.25 -1.09
N THR A 176 -11.77 -1.98 0.02
CA THR A 176 -10.70 -2.09 1.01
C THR A 176 -10.35 -3.54 1.33
N ILE A 177 -9.15 -3.76 1.85
CA ILE A 177 -8.75 -5.00 2.51
C ILE A 177 -8.40 -4.65 3.95
N GLU A 178 -9.07 -5.28 4.88
CA GLU A 178 -9.05 -4.93 6.30
C GLU A 178 -8.72 -6.13 7.16
N GLY A 179 -7.73 -5.99 8.02
CA GLY A 179 -7.44 -6.95 9.09
C GLY A 179 -8.36 -6.70 10.29
N ASN A 180 -8.63 -7.75 11.05
CA ASN A 180 -9.49 -7.70 12.24
C ASN A 180 -10.93 -7.27 11.95
N SER A 181 -11.38 -7.48 10.71
CA SER A 181 -12.76 -7.23 10.32
C SER A 181 -13.60 -8.47 10.65
N SER A 182 -14.22 -8.47 11.84
CA SER A 182 -14.83 -9.65 12.47
C SER A 182 -13.81 -10.79 12.69
N ASP A 183 -12.64 -10.44 13.22
CA ASP A 183 -11.50 -11.33 13.52
C ASP A 183 -10.88 -12.03 12.31
N GLU A 184 -11.03 -11.45 11.10
CA GLU A 184 -10.57 -12.01 9.83
C GLU A 184 -10.02 -10.91 8.93
N VAL A 185 -9.20 -11.25 7.93
CA VAL A 185 -8.83 -10.36 6.82
C VAL A 185 -9.92 -10.44 5.76
N LYS A 186 -10.63 -9.32 5.56
CA LYS A 186 -11.78 -9.24 4.65
C LYS A 186 -11.70 -8.08 3.65
N GLN A 187 -12.36 -8.29 2.52
CA GLN A 187 -12.72 -7.19 1.63
C GLN A 187 -13.97 -6.48 2.17
N ARG A 188 -13.97 -5.14 2.06
CA ARG A 188 -15.10 -4.27 2.37
C ARG A 188 -15.28 -3.24 1.27
N SER A 189 -16.39 -2.52 1.30
CA SER A 189 -16.62 -1.42 0.38
C SER A 189 -17.45 -0.32 1.03
N TYR A 190 -17.13 0.92 0.67
CA TYR A 190 -17.73 2.13 1.22
C TYR A 190 -17.96 3.14 0.11
N PRO A 191 -19.03 3.94 0.12
CA PRO A 191 -19.12 5.10 -0.75
C PRO A 191 -17.95 6.08 -0.49
N VAL A 192 -17.44 6.70 -1.54
CA VAL A 192 -16.51 7.84 -1.39
C VAL A 192 -17.20 8.92 -0.55
N GLY A 193 -16.52 9.44 0.46
CA GLY A 193 -17.07 10.43 1.36
C GLY A 193 -18.06 9.90 2.39
N ALA A 194 -18.14 8.56 2.58
CA ALA A 194 -18.93 7.99 3.67
C ALA A 194 -18.49 8.60 5.00
N ASP A 195 -19.48 8.94 5.84
CA ASP A 195 -19.23 9.62 7.11
C ASP A 195 -18.29 8.85 8.06
N ASP A 196 -18.28 7.51 7.97
CA ASP A 196 -17.40 6.66 8.79
C ASP A 196 -15.92 6.75 8.37
N ILE A 197 -15.63 7.27 7.19
CA ILE A 197 -14.25 7.46 6.73
C ILE A 197 -13.70 8.74 7.33
N MET A 198 -12.78 8.58 8.30
CA MET A 198 -12.09 9.71 8.92
C MET A 198 -11.13 10.39 7.93
N GLY A 199 -10.39 9.60 7.18
CA GLY A 199 -9.44 10.09 6.21
C GLY A 199 -8.46 9.05 5.71
N TYR A 200 -7.43 9.54 5.03
CA TYR A 200 -6.50 8.72 4.28
C TYR A 200 -5.05 9.14 4.49
N GLY A 201 -4.18 8.15 4.70
CA GLY A 201 -2.73 8.29 4.57
C GLY A 201 -2.32 7.97 3.14
N VAL A 202 -1.84 8.98 2.41
CA VAL A 202 -1.40 8.85 1.02
C VAL A 202 0.08 8.50 0.97
N LEU A 203 0.45 7.49 0.16
CA LEU A 203 1.81 6.95 0.06
C LEU A 203 2.61 7.64 -1.03
#